data_37b5ae0bfb65c3cd860a3e770973fee2
#
_entry.id   37b5ae0bfb65c3cd860a3e770973fee2
#
_cell.length_a   1.000
_cell.length_b   1.000
_cell.length_c   1.000
_cell.angle_alpha   90.00
_cell.angle_beta   90.00
_cell.angle_gamma   90.00
#
_symmetry.space_group_name_H-M   'P 1'
#
loop_
_entity.id
_entity.type
_entity.pdbx_description
1 polymer ?
#
loop_
_entity_poly.entity_id
_entity_poly.type
_entity_poly.pdbx_seq_one_letter_code
_entity_poly.pdbx_strand_id
1 'polypeptide(L)'
;MTDGQSPALQIKGSARTIDSTLVMGVVNASPESFSDGGRHASFDAQVGLAASLIEAGADIIDVGGQSAVTNQPPVEAELEVERVLPIVEWVHEQFPDVLVSVDTYKPRVVDAVLQAGAHIINDVSGLRYPEVASSCAQHQAALVVMHTAAPPKVRLQDPALYGDVTADVVGFLQERMQVAIEAGVPRESLILDPGPDFTKTPYQTVEMLRRIDEFRALSRPLLLALSRKDFLGAITHRTPRQRDAATAAAIAHLAVTPGNIVRVHDVAAAVDVIATVDVLVGRRDIEPDYVLPDSLRYEKPRE
;
A
#
# COMPACT_ATOMS: atom_id res chain seq x y z
N MET A 1 19.12 18.11 7.85
CA MET A 1 18.95 16.79 8.52
C MET A 1 17.79 17.00 9.49
N THR A 2 16.59 16.65 9.10
CA THR A 2 15.43 16.61 9.99
C THR A 2 15.67 15.47 10.96
N ASP A 3 15.55 15.72 12.27
CA ASP A 3 15.64 14.70 13.31
C ASP A 3 14.79 13.51 12.90
N GLY A 4 15.43 12.35 12.75
CA GLY A 4 14.84 11.14 12.18
C GLY A 4 13.80 10.47 13.09
N GLN A 5 12.79 11.19 13.51
CA GLN A 5 11.66 10.59 14.20
C GLN A 5 10.77 9.86 13.19
N SER A 6 10.60 8.57 13.41
CA SER A 6 9.65 7.75 12.67
C SER A 6 8.24 8.33 12.80
N PRO A 7 7.47 8.45 11.70
CA PRO A 7 6.12 9.00 11.78
C PRO A 7 5.22 8.07 12.59
N ALA A 8 4.38 8.65 13.44
CA ALA A 8 3.32 7.91 14.11
C ALA A 8 2.06 7.85 13.24
N LEU A 9 1.38 6.71 13.26
CA LEU A 9 0.07 6.50 12.64
C LEU A 9 -0.96 6.23 13.73
N GLN A 10 -2.04 7.03 13.74
CA GLN A 10 -3.16 6.86 14.65
C GLN A 10 -4.31 6.14 13.94
N ILE A 11 -4.79 5.03 14.53
CA ILE A 11 -5.91 4.24 14.02
C ILE A 11 -6.77 3.78 15.18
N LYS A 12 -8.10 3.96 15.11
CA LYS A 12 -9.07 3.51 16.12
C LYS A 12 -8.67 3.91 17.56
N GLY A 13 -8.15 5.13 17.71
CA GLY A 13 -7.73 5.66 19.02
C GLY A 13 -6.35 5.18 19.50
N SER A 14 -5.69 4.27 18.80
CA SER A 14 -4.34 3.78 19.10
C SER A 14 -3.30 4.43 18.22
N ALA A 15 -2.14 4.79 18.76
CA ALA A 15 -1.01 5.32 18.00
C ALA A 15 0.08 4.24 17.90
N ARG A 16 0.61 4.05 16.69
CA ARG A 16 1.73 3.16 16.38
C ARG A 16 2.83 3.95 15.67
N THR A 17 4.04 3.92 16.19
CA THR A 17 5.22 4.44 15.49
C THR A 17 5.64 3.45 14.41
N ILE A 18 5.97 3.96 13.22
CA ILE A 18 6.41 3.12 12.10
C ILE A 18 7.94 3.18 12.02
N ASP A 19 8.60 2.41 12.88
CA ASP A 19 10.07 2.37 13.01
C ASP A 19 10.74 1.52 11.93
N SER A 20 9.98 0.66 11.27
CA SER A 20 10.38 -0.10 10.08
C SER A 20 9.37 0.12 8.96
N THR A 21 9.58 -0.54 7.82
CA THR A 21 8.60 -0.53 6.72
C THR A 21 7.54 -1.60 6.97
N LEU A 22 6.25 -1.23 6.94
CA LEU A 22 5.14 -2.17 7.03
C LEU A 22 4.84 -2.80 5.67
N VAL A 23 4.40 -4.05 5.68
CA VAL A 23 4.03 -4.80 4.47
C VAL A 23 2.52 -4.88 4.34
N MET A 24 2.00 -4.36 3.23
CA MET A 24 0.60 -4.42 2.86
C MET A 24 0.40 -5.44 1.73
N GLY A 25 -0.24 -6.57 2.04
CA GLY A 25 -0.60 -7.60 1.08
C GLY A 25 -1.91 -7.30 0.37
N VAL A 26 -2.00 -7.59 -0.93
CA VAL A 26 -3.15 -7.26 -1.77
C VAL A 26 -4.07 -8.46 -1.96
N VAL A 27 -5.35 -8.28 -1.64
CA VAL A 27 -6.43 -9.23 -1.94
C VAL A 27 -7.42 -8.58 -2.92
N ASN A 28 -7.41 -9.04 -4.18
CA ASN A 28 -8.35 -8.56 -5.17
C ASN A 28 -9.63 -9.40 -5.16
N ALA A 29 -10.73 -8.81 -4.72
CA ALA A 29 -12.04 -9.42 -4.68
C ALA A 29 -12.80 -9.35 -6.03
N SER A 30 -12.18 -8.79 -7.08
CA SER A 30 -12.81 -8.72 -8.40
C SER A 30 -12.59 -10.03 -9.19
N PRO A 31 -13.60 -10.52 -9.93
CA PRO A 31 -13.50 -11.75 -10.74
C PRO A 31 -12.37 -11.73 -11.78
N GLU A 32 -11.95 -10.55 -12.20
CA GLU A 32 -10.96 -10.32 -13.26
C GLU A 32 -9.51 -10.50 -12.80
N SER A 33 -9.28 -10.56 -11.49
CA SER A 33 -7.93 -10.68 -10.90
C SER A 33 -7.32 -12.06 -11.09
N PHE A 34 -8.12 -13.04 -11.50
CA PHE A 34 -7.68 -14.41 -11.79
C PHE A 34 -7.57 -14.63 -13.31
N SER A 35 -6.51 -14.13 -13.90
CA SER A 35 -6.22 -14.19 -15.34
C SER A 35 -5.86 -15.60 -15.85
N ASP A 36 -6.08 -16.65 -15.10
CA ASP A 36 -5.93 -18.04 -15.52
C ASP A 36 -7.28 -18.78 -15.53
N GLY A 37 -8.06 -18.56 -16.60
CA GLY A 37 -9.11 -19.47 -16.97
C GLY A 37 -10.50 -19.29 -16.37
N GLY A 38 -10.95 -18.07 -16.13
CA GLY A 38 -12.40 -17.80 -15.91
C GLY A 38 -13.01 -18.46 -14.67
N ARG A 39 -12.22 -18.86 -13.70
CA ARG A 39 -12.71 -19.35 -12.43
C ARG A 39 -13.11 -18.15 -11.58
N HIS A 40 -14.39 -18.09 -11.22
CA HIS A 40 -14.85 -17.20 -10.16
C HIS A 40 -14.00 -17.44 -8.93
N ALA A 41 -13.28 -16.43 -8.47
CA ALA A 41 -12.62 -16.53 -7.18
C ALA A 41 -13.72 -16.72 -6.15
N SER A 42 -13.84 -17.90 -5.59
CA SER A 42 -14.76 -18.16 -4.50
C SER A 42 -14.32 -17.35 -3.29
N PHE A 43 -15.23 -17.01 -2.41
CA PHE A 43 -14.91 -16.42 -1.11
C PHE A 43 -13.78 -17.20 -0.40
N ASP A 44 -13.85 -18.54 -0.42
CA ASP A 44 -12.83 -19.40 0.18
C ASP A 44 -11.42 -19.20 -0.42
N ALA A 45 -11.32 -18.94 -1.72
CA ALA A 45 -10.02 -18.65 -2.35
C ALA A 45 -9.48 -17.28 -1.92
N GLN A 46 -10.35 -16.28 -1.73
CA GLN A 46 -9.96 -14.93 -1.31
C GLN A 46 -9.52 -14.90 0.15
N VAL A 47 -10.25 -15.55 1.04
CA VAL A 47 -9.86 -15.65 2.46
C VAL A 47 -8.63 -16.56 2.63
N GLY A 48 -8.51 -17.62 1.83
CA GLY A 48 -7.30 -18.45 1.79
C GLY A 48 -6.07 -17.67 1.33
N LEU A 49 -6.22 -16.77 0.34
CA LEU A 49 -5.16 -15.84 -0.05
C LEU A 49 -4.82 -14.89 1.10
N ALA A 50 -5.83 -14.25 1.72
CA ALA A 50 -5.60 -13.35 2.85
C ALA A 50 -4.84 -14.06 3.99
N ALA A 51 -5.25 -15.27 4.38
CA ALA A 51 -4.54 -16.08 5.37
C ALA A 51 -3.08 -16.33 4.99
N SER A 52 -2.83 -16.73 3.74
CA SER A 52 -1.45 -17.00 3.27
C SER A 52 -0.56 -15.75 3.28
N LEU A 53 -1.11 -14.58 2.97
CA LEU A 53 -0.39 -13.30 3.04
C LEU A 53 -0.08 -12.92 4.49
N ILE A 54 -1.01 -13.17 5.42
CA ILE A 54 -0.82 -12.93 6.86
C ILE A 54 0.24 -13.88 7.43
N GLU A 55 0.17 -15.17 7.10
CA GLU A 55 1.18 -16.17 7.48
C GLU A 55 2.57 -15.82 6.91
N ALA A 56 2.63 -15.20 5.74
CA ALA A 56 3.87 -14.69 5.15
C ALA A 56 4.40 -13.40 5.82
N GLY A 57 3.67 -12.84 6.78
CA GLY A 57 4.09 -11.68 7.57
C GLY A 57 3.53 -10.34 7.11
N ALA A 58 2.38 -10.30 6.44
CA ALA A 58 1.72 -9.02 6.14
C ALA A 58 1.25 -8.33 7.44
N ASP A 59 1.58 -7.06 7.61
CA ASP A 59 1.07 -6.19 8.68
C ASP A 59 -0.34 -5.69 8.36
N ILE A 60 -0.66 -5.56 7.07
CA ILE A 60 -1.89 -4.97 6.55
C ILE A 60 -2.39 -5.85 5.40
N ILE A 61 -3.69 -6.13 5.36
CA ILE A 61 -4.37 -6.72 4.20
C ILE A 61 -5.20 -5.63 3.52
N ASP A 62 -4.94 -5.38 2.25
CA ASP A 62 -5.65 -4.38 1.43
C ASP A 62 -6.61 -5.09 0.47
N VAL A 63 -7.92 -4.92 0.73
CA VAL A 63 -9.00 -5.58 0.00
C VAL A 63 -9.56 -4.64 -1.05
N GLY A 64 -9.51 -5.03 -2.34
CA GLY A 64 -10.06 -4.25 -3.43
C GLY A 64 -11.20 -4.97 -4.17
N GLY A 65 -12.38 -4.36 -4.26
CA GLY A 65 -13.55 -4.89 -4.98
C GLY A 65 -13.58 -4.56 -6.46
N GLN A 66 -12.72 -3.64 -6.89
CA GLN A 66 -12.61 -3.14 -8.25
C GLN A 66 -11.17 -3.20 -8.75
N SER A 67 -10.94 -3.78 -9.92
CA SER A 67 -9.62 -3.78 -10.54
C SER A 67 -9.14 -2.35 -10.86
N ALA A 68 -7.86 -2.05 -10.64
CA ALA A 68 -7.22 -0.79 -11.04
C ALA A 68 -7.08 -0.62 -12.57
N VAL A 69 -7.35 -1.67 -13.36
CA VAL A 69 -7.24 -1.64 -14.82
C VAL A 69 -8.20 -0.60 -15.43
N THR A 70 -7.67 0.27 -16.29
CA THR A 70 -8.39 1.44 -16.80
C THR A 70 -9.33 1.15 -17.97
N ASN A 71 -9.18 0.00 -18.64
CA ASN A 71 -10.00 -0.37 -19.81
C ASN A 71 -11.33 -1.05 -19.45
N GLN A 72 -11.70 -1.06 -18.18
CA GLN A 72 -12.95 -1.64 -17.70
C GLN A 72 -13.80 -0.58 -17.00
N PRO A 73 -15.16 -0.66 -17.12
CA PRO A 73 -16.02 0.30 -16.45
C PRO A 73 -15.90 0.21 -14.92
N PRO A 74 -16.23 1.30 -14.20
CA PRO A 74 -16.32 1.23 -12.74
C PRO A 74 -17.41 0.24 -12.32
N VAL A 75 -17.18 -0.41 -11.20
CA VAL A 75 -18.16 -1.29 -10.54
C VAL A 75 -19.16 -0.45 -9.77
N GLU A 76 -20.43 -0.82 -9.74
CA GLU A 76 -21.44 -0.17 -8.90
C GLU A 76 -21.10 -0.36 -7.41
N ALA A 77 -21.48 0.61 -6.56
CA ALA A 77 -21.09 0.62 -5.16
C ALA A 77 -21.61 -0.61 -4.39
N GLU A 78 -22.85 -0.99 -4.61
CA GLU A 78 -23.49 -2.15 -3.98
C GLU A 78 -22.76 -3.45 -4.33
N LEU A 79 -22.40 -3.63 -5.60
CA LEU A 79 -21.63 -4.80 -6.02
C LEU A 79 -20.20 -4.80 -5.43
N GLU A 80 -19.61 -3.63 -5.27
CA GLU A 80 -18.30 -3.53 -4.60
C GLU A 80 -18.42 -3.89 -3.12
N VAL A 81 -19.46 -3.43 -2.42
CA VAL A 81 -19.75 -3.84 -1.04
C VAL A 81 -19.91 -5.36 -0.94
N GLU A 82 -20.72 -5.97 -1.80
CA GLU A 82 -20.93 -7.43 -1.80
C GLU A 82 -19.62 -8.22 -1.95
N ARG A 83 -18.64 -7.66 -2.67
CA ARG A 83 -17.34 -8.30 -2.89
C ARG A 83 -16.39 -8.16 -1.71
N VAL A 84 -16.30 -6.95 -1.12
CA VAL A 84 -15.26 -6.65 -0.13
C VAL A 84 -15.69 -6.95 1.29
N LEU A 85 -16.98 -6.71 1.62
CA LEU A 85 -17.48 -6.76 2.98
C LEU A 85 -17.25 -8.11 3.66
N PRO A 86 -17.56 -9.28 3.04
CA PRO A 86 -17.35 -10.58 3.68
C PRO A 86 -15.87 -10.86 4.00
N ILE A 87 -14.94 -10.35 3.15
CA ILE A 87 -13.50 -10.53 3.37
C ILE A 87 -13.02 -9.66 4.53
N VAL A 88 -13.49 -8.41 4.60
CA VAL A 88 -13.17 -7.48 5.68
C VAL A 88 -13.61 -8.06 7.02
N GLU A 89 -14.87 -8.51 7.13
CA GLU A 89 -15.42 -9.15 8.33
C GLU A 89 -14.59 -10.36 8.74
N TRP A 90 -14.29 -11.25 7.79
CA TRP A 90 -13.54 -12.45 8.05
C TRP A 90 -12.11 -12.17 8.55
N VAL A 91 -11.37 -11.25 7.90
CA VAL A 91 -10.00 -10.90 8.35
C VAL A 91 -10.05 -10.25 9.72
N HIS A 92 -10.98 -9.33 9.95
CA HIS A 92 -11.14 -8.64 11.24
C HIS A 92 -11.43 -9.60 12.39
N GLU A 93 -12.26 -10.63 12.16
CA GLU A 93 -12.63 -11.62 13.17
C GLU A 93 -11.53 -12.66 13.42
N GLN A 94 -10.87 -13.15 12.34
CA GLN A 94 -9.90 -14.24 12.46
C GLN A 94 -8.49 -13.75 12.82
N PHE A 95 -8.13 -12.50 12.48
CA PHE A 95 -6.80 -11.94 12.67
C PHE A 95 -6.86 -10.53 13.27
N PRO A 96 -7.26 -10.40 14.55
CA PRO A 96 -7.51 -9.11 15.20
C PRO A 96 -6.27 -8.21 15.30
N ASP A 97 -5.07 -8.77 15.20
CA ASP A 97 -3.80 -8.02 15.24
C ASP A 97 -3.37 -7.48 13.86
N VAL A 98 -4.04 -7.88 12.77
CA VAL A 98 -3.75 -7.46 11.40
C VAL A 98 -4.62 -6.28 11.03
N LEU A 99 -4.02 -5.25 10.45
CA LEU A 99 -4.77 -4.10 9.97
C LEU A 99 -5.49 -4.44 8.65
N VAL A 100 -6.77 -4.07 8.57
CA VAL A 100 -7.58 -4.22 7.35
C VAL A 100 -7.67 -2.88 6.65
N SER A 101 -7.21 -2.81 5.42
CA SER A 101 -7.34 -1.70 4.48
C SER A 101 -8.32 -2.05 3.38
N VAL A 102 -9.06 -1.06 2.88
CA VAL A 102 -9.95 -1.26 1.72
C VAL A 102 -9.62 -0.24 0.64
N ASP A 103 -9.28 -0.76 -0.56
CA ASP A 103 -9.02 0.05 -1.77
C ASP A 103 -10.36 0.46 -2.38
N THR A 104 -10.83 1.63 -2.00
CA THR A 104 -12.08 2.22 -2.47
C THR A 104 -12.11 3.73 -2.28
N TYR A 105 -12.86 4.42 -3.15
CA TYR A 105 -13.12 5.86 -3.09
C TYR A 105 -14.63 6.18 -3.05
N LYS A 106 -15.50 5.17 -2.93
CA LYS A 106 -16.95 5.34 -2.97
C LYS A 106 -17.51 5.47 -1.56
N PRO A 107 -18.15 6.61 -1.20
CA PRO A 107 -18.63 6.83 0.17
C PRO A 107 -19.49 5.68 0.72
N ARG A 108 -20.38 5.12 -0.12
CA ARG A 108 -21.24 3.99 0.25
C ARG A 108 -20.47 2.73 0.65
N VAL A 109 -19.36 2.44 -0.04
CA VAL A 109 -18.48 1.30 0.28
C VAL A 109 -17.70 1.60 1.56
N VAL A 110 -17.16 2.82 1.66
CA VAL A 110 -16.41 3.29 2.85
C VAL A 110 -17.24 3.11 4.12
N ASP A 111 -18.48 3.59 4.13
CA ASP A 111 -19.36 3.46 5.30
C ASP A 111 -19.58 2.00 5.69
N ALA A 112 -19.85 1.12 4.71
CA ALA A 112 -20.10 -0.29 4.98
C ALA A 112 -18.86 -1.00 5.57
N VAL A 113 -17.67 -0.80 4.98
CA VAL A 113 -16.45 -1.50 5.44
C VAL A 113 -15.92 -0.95 6.76
N LEU A 114 -16.08 0.35 7.04
CA LEU A 114 -15.71 0.93 8.34
C LEU A 114 -16.60 0.43 9.48
N GLN A 115 -17.90 0.23 9.22
CA GLN A 115 -18.82 -0.42 10.17
C GLN A 115 -18.46 -1.88 10.44
N ALA A 116 -17.91 -2.58 9.43
CA ALA A 116 -17.46 -3.97 9.52
C ALA A 116 -16.06 -4.14 10.13
N GLY A 117 -15.40 -3.06 10.57
CA GLY A 117 -14.13 -3.14 11.29
C GLY A 117 -12.89 -2.76 10.46
N ALA A 118 -13.03 -2.31 9.20
CA ALA A 118 -11.87 -1.80 8.45
C ALA A 118 -11.15 -0.69 9.24
N HIS A 119 -9.82 -0.69 9.13
CA HIS A 119 -8.92 0.20 9.85
C HIS A 119 -8.43 1.36 9.00
N ILE A 120 -8.29 1.12 7.68
CA ILE A 120 -7.69 2.05 6.72
C ILE A 120 -8.58 2.11 5.49
N ILE A 121 -8.83 3.30 4.97
CA ILE A 121 -9.39 3.50 3.62
C ILE A 121 -8.25 3.92 2.70
N ASN A 122 -8.04 3.16 1.63
CA ASN A 122 -7.04 3.42 0.61
C ASN A 122 -7.72 4.11 -0.59
N ASP A 123 -7.81 5.47 -0.51
CA ASP A 123 -8.47 6.27 -1.55
C ASP A 123 -7.51 6.60 -2.70
N VAL A 124 -7.66 5.87 -3.79
CA VAL A 124 -6.89 6.05 -5.03
C VAL A 124 -7.47 7.13 -5.96
N SER A 125 -8.49 7.85 -5.53
CA SER A 125 -9.10 8.95 -6.31
C SER A 125 -8.47 10.32 -6.07
N GLY A 126 -7.62 10.44 -5.05
CA GLY A 126 -7.06 11.70 -4.58
C GLY A 126 -8.05 12.51 -3.75
N LEU A 127 -8.85 11.83 -2.95
CA LEU A 127 -9.90 12.43 -2.10
C LEU A 127 -10.86 13.30 -2.93
N ARG A 128 -11.29 12.75 -4.07
CA ARG A 128 -12.25 13.40 -4.97
C ARG A 128 -13.65 13.52 -4.36
N TYR A 129 -13.95 12.65 -3.43
CA TYR A 129 -15.19 12.59 -2.66
C TYR A 129 -14.89 12.93 -1.19
N PRO A 130 -15.06 14.19 -0.74
CA PRO A 130 -14.71 14.63 0.63
C PRO A 130 -15.47 13.86 1.72
N GLU A 131 -16.64 13.28 1.39
CA GLU A 131 -17.44 12.44 2.29
C GLU A 131 -16.63 11.25 2.83
N VAL A 132 -15.69 10.72 2.04
CA VAL A 132 -14.77 9.65 2.46
C VAL A 132 -13.99 10.07 3.70
N ALA A 133 -13.46 11.29 3.72
CA ALA A 133 -12.73 11.81 4.88
C ALA A 133 -13.65 11.95 6.10
N SER A 134 -14.88 12.43 5.91
CA SER A 134 -15.84 12.55 7.01
C SER A 134 -16.18 11.19 7.64
N SER A 135 -16.37 10.15 6.82
CA SER A 135 -16.60 8.79 7.29
C SER A 135 -15.38 8.24 8.04
N CYS A 136 -14.16 8.46 7.53
CA CYS A 136 -12.93 8.08 8.23
C CYS A 136 -12.80 8.76 9.59
N ALA A 137 -13.11 10.06 9.67
CA ALA A 137 -13.09 10.80 10.93
C ALA A 137 -14.08 10.24 11.96
N GLN A 138 -15.33 9.95 11.55
CA GLN A 138 -16.37 9.39 12.42
C GLN A 138 -15.97 8.03 13.00
N HIS A 139 -15.32 7.19 12.19
CA HIS A 139 -14.89 5.84 12.58
C HIS A 139 -13.47 5.79 13.13
N GLN A 140 -12.77 6.93 13.27
CA GLN A 140 -11.37 7.02 13.70
C GLN A 140 -10.43 6.14 12.86
N ALA A 141 -10.75 5.96 11.58
CA ALA A 141 -9.96 5.19 10.63
C ALA A 141 -8.82 6.03 10.05
N ALA A 142 -7.74 5.38 9.63
CA ALA A 142 -6.71 6.04 8.83
C ALA A 142 -7.18 6.19 7.38
N LEU A 143 -6.68 7.24 6.72
CA LEU A 143 -6.99 7.57 5.34
C LEU A 143 -5.71 7.67 4.53
N VAL A 144 -5.59 6.85 3.49
CA VAL A 144 -4.58 7.02 2.45
C VAL A 144 -5.10 8.03 1.44
N VAL A 145 -4.29 9.03 1.16
CA VAL A 145 -4.54 10.03 0.11
C VAL A 145 -3.52 9.84 -0.99
N MET A 146 -3.97 9.35 -2.16
CA MET A 146 -3.08 9.11 -3.31
C MET A 146 -3.11 10.26 -4.31
N HIS A 147 -1.96 10.63 -4.84
CA HIS A 147 -1.90 11.57 -5.95
C HIS A 147 -2.33 10.93 -7.26
N THR A 148 -3.30 11.55 -7.92
CA THR A 148 -3.70 11.30 -9.31
C THR A 148 -4.22 12.57 -9.96
N ALA A 149 -3.81 12.87 -11.19
CA ALA A 149 -4.29 14.02 -11.97
C ALA A 149 -5.54 13.71 -12.80
N ALA A 150 -5.98 12.44 -12.84
CA ALA A 150 -7.16 12.02 -13.59
C ALA A 150 -8.20 11.35 -12.68
N PRO A 151 -9.47 11.33 -13.06
CA PRO A 151 -10.47 10.50 -12.38
C PRO A 151 -10.08 9.02 -12.37
N PRO A 152 -10.57 8.23 -11.40
CA PRO A 152 -10.42 6.79 -11.44
C PRO A 152 -10.84 6.20 -12.79
N LYS A 153 -10.14 5.12 -13.21
CA LYS A 153 -10.37 4.44 -14.51
C LYS A 153 -9.97 5.24 -15.76
N VAL A 154 -9.39 6.43 -15.62
CA VAL A 154 -8.85 7.19 -16.76
C VAL A 154 -7.34 7.01 -16.83
N ARG A 155 -6.88 6.45 -17.96
CA ARG A 155 -5.43 6.36 -18.23
C ARG A 155 -4.94 7.71 -18.76
N LEU A 156 -3.95 8.28 -18.08
CA LEU A 156 -3.27 9.51 -18.50
C LEU A 156 -1.76 9.33 -18.27
N GLN A 157 -0.98 9.40 -19.34
CA GLN A 157 0.48 9.34 -19.32
C GLN A 157 1.00 10.38 -20.31
N ASP A 158 1.10 11.62 -19.87
CA ASP A 158 1.56 12.75 -20.66
C ASP A 158 2.91 13.25 -20.12
N PRO A 159 3.98 13.21 -20.93
CA PRO A 159 5.27 13.75 -20.52
C PRO A 159 5.24 15.25 -20.19
N ALA A 160 4.29 16.01 -20.74
CA ALA A 160 4.16 17.43 -20.54
C ALA A 160 3.18 17.81 -19.39
N LEU A 161 2.60 16.83 -18.71
CA LEU A 161 1.58 17.07 -17.69
C LEU A 161 2.11 17.86 -16.49
N TYR A 162 3.36 17.63 -16.10
CA TYR A 162 3.99 18.24 -14.93
C TYR A 162 5.16 19.13 -15.36
N GLY A 163 5.29 20.29 -14.76
CA GLY A 163 6.47 21.12 -14.87
C GLY A 163 7.62 20.57 -14.02
N ASP A 164 7.34 20.31 -12.76
CA ASP A 164 8.16 19.56 -11.79
C ASP A 164 7.25 18.54 -11.10
N VAL A 165 7.32 17.29 -11.53
CA VAL A 165 6.43 16.23 -11.04
C VAL A 165 6.48 16.06 -9.52
N THR A 166 7.65 16.23 -8.90
CA THR A 166 7.78 16.09 -7.45
C THR A 166 7.11 17.24 -6.72
N ALA A 167 7.40 18.49 -7.13
CA ALA A 167 6.80 19.67 -6.52
C ALA A 167 5.27 19.69 -6.69
N ASP A 168 4.78 19.34 -7.89
CA ASP A 168 3.35 19.30 -8.20
C ASP A 168 2.63 18.25 -7.33
N VAL A 169 3.23 17.06 -7.16
CA VAL A 169 2.66 15.98 -6.33
C VAL A 169 2.71 16.33 -4.85
N VAL A 170 3.80 16.92 -4.35
CA VAL A 170 3.91 17.40 -2.96
C VAL A 170 2.84 18.45 -2.68
N GLY A 171 2.68 19.45 -3.56
CA GLY A 171 1.66 20.49 -3.42
C GLY A 171 0.25 19.91 -3.39
N PHE A 172 -0.05 18.96 -4.28
CA PHE A 172 -1.34 18.26 -4.29
C PHE A 172 -1.59 17.53 -2.96
N LEU A 173 -0.62 16.77 -2.47
CA LEU A 173 -0.78 16.01 -1.23
C LEU A 173 -0.97 16.95 -0.02
N GLN A 174 -0.26 18.08 0.02
CA GLN A 174 -0.47 19.10 1.06
C GLN A 174 -1.90 19.65 1.04
N GLU A 175 -2.42 19.98 -0.14
CA GLU A 175 -3.80 20.47 -0.30
C GLU A 175 -4.81 19.40 0.15
N ARG A 176 -4.66 18.15 -0.28
CA ARG A 176 -5.58 17.07 0.09
C ARG A 176 -5.50 16.71 1.57
N MET A 177 -4.31 16.77 2.18
CA MET A 177 -4.17 16.63 3.63
C MET A 177 -5.01 17.69 4.35
N GLN A 178 -4.98 18.94 3.90
CA GLN A 178 -5.75 20.03 4.51
C GLN A 178 -7.26 19.77 4.39
N VAL A 179 -7.72 19.33 3.22
CA VAL A 179 -9.13 18.92 3.00
C VAL A 179 -9.55 17.83 3.97
N ALA A 180 -8.72 16.79 4.15
CA ALA A 180 -9.02 15.70 5.09
C ALA A 180 -9.07 16.17 6.55
N ILE A 181 -8.15 17.04 6.95
CA ILE A 181 -8.10 17.61 8.31
C ILE A 181 -9.33 18.49 8.57
N GLU A 182 -9.75 19.30 7.61
CA GLU A 182 -10.97 20.12 7.71
C GLU A 182 -12.24 19.26 7.80
N ALA A 183 -12.24 18.07 7.20
CA ALA A 183 -13.30 17.08 7.33
C ALA A 183 -13.27 16.31 8.67
N GLY A 184 -12.27 16.56 9.54
CA GLY A 184 -12.17 16.01 10.90
C GLY A 184 -11.20 14.82 11.03
N VAL A 185 -10.49 14.41 9.98
CA VAL A 185 -9.46 13.36 10.09
C VAL A 185 -8.25 13.93 10.83
N PRO A 186 -7.82 13.31 11.95
CA PRO A 186 -6.57 13.72 12.60
C PRO A 186 -5.39 13.64 11.63
N ARG A 187 -4.49 14.62 11.67
CA ARG A 187 -3.28 14.62 10.84
C ARG A 187 -2.51 13.30 10.98
N GLU A 188 -2.45 12.75 12.19
CA GLU A 188 -1.76 11.53 12.55
C GLU A 188 -2.42 10.27 11.96
N SER A 189 -3.67 10.37 11.49
CA SER A 189 -4.39 9.28 10.81
C SER A 189 -4.24 9.32 9.28
N LEU A 190 -3.45 10.25 8.73
CA LEU A 190 -3.22 10.36 7.29
C LEU A 190 -1.98 9.57 6.86
N ILE A 191 -2.10 8.89 5.73
CA ILE A 191 -1.05 8.20 4.99
C ILE A 191 -1.01 8.82 3.60
N LEU A 192 0.17 9.10 3.06
CA LEU A 192 0.31 9.75 1.75
C LEU A 192 0.83 8.77 0.72
N ASP A 193 0.21 8.70 -0.45
CA ASP A 193 0.69 7.92 -1.58
C ASP A 193 1.05 8.85 -2.75
N PRO A 194 2.32 8.96 -3.13
CA PRO A 194 2.74 9.74 -4.29
C PRO A 194 2.16 9.24 -5.62
N GLY A 195 1.54 8.07 -5.66
CA GLY A 195 0.91 7.47 -6.83
C GLY A 195 1.90 7.10 -7.94
N PRO A 196 2.91 6.23 -7.69
CA PRO A 196 3.79 5.74 -8.75
C PRO A 196 2.99 5.16 -9.92
N ASP A 197 3.30 5.56 -11.15
CA ASP A 197 2.62 5.22 -12.41
C ASP A 197 1.15 5.67 -12.53
N PHE A 198 0.55 6.24 -11.50
CA PHE A 198 -0.77 6.87 -11.62
C PHE A 198 -0.61 8.26 -12.25
N THR A 199 -1.15 8.42 -13.46
CA THR A 199 -1.05 9.65 -14.26
C THR A 199 0.39 10.17 -14.45
N LYS A 200 1.35 9.29 -14.41
CA LYS A 200 2.78 9.57 -14.58
C LYS A 200 3.39 8.63 -15.62
N THR A 201 4.33 9.14 -16.39
CA THR A 201 5.21 8.29 -17.21
C THR A 201 6.21 7.55 -16.31
N PRO A 202 6.85 6.47 -16.78
CA PRO A 202 7.94 5.83 -16.07
C PRO A 202 9.06 6.79 -15.66
N TYR A 203 9.43 7.74 -16.52
CA TYR A 203 10.43 8.75 -16.20
C TYR A 203 9.99 9.65 -15.04
N GLN A 204 8.76 10.18 -15.08
CA GLN A 204 8.21 11.02 -14.00
C GLN A 204 8.11 10.25 -12.67
N THR A 205 7.75 8.96 -12.72
CA THR A 205 7.76 8.10 -11.54
C THR A 205 9.16 7.95 -10.94
N VAL A 206 10.17 7.71 -11.77
CA VAL A 206 11.58 7.59 -11.31
C VAL A 206 12.08 8.91 -10.72
N GLU A 207 11.82 10.05 -11.37
CA GLU A 207 12.22 11.37 -10.85
C GLU A 207 11.60 11.65 -9.47
N MET A 208 10.33 11.36 -9.32
CA MET A 208 9.64 11.49 -8.04
C MET A 208 10.24 10.57 -6.95
N LEU A 209 10.53 9.31 -7.27
CA LEU A 209 11.13 8.36 -6.32
C LEU A 209 12.57 8.72 -5.94
N ARG A 210 13.35 9.35 -6.83
CA ARG A 210 14.68 9.90 -6.51
C ARG A 210 14.62 11.02 -5.48
N ARG A 211 13.52 11.75 -5.45
CA ARG A 211 13.29 12.88 -4.54
C ARG A 211 12.29 12.54 -3.44
N ILE A 212 12.25 11.28 -3.01
CA ILE A 212 11.27 10.77 -2.03
C ILE A 212 11.31 11.50 -0.68
N ASP A 213 12.46 12.10 -0.34
CA ASP A 213 12.62 12.86 0.91
C ASP A 213 11.78 14.13 0.96
N GLU A 214 11.37 14.68 -0.18
CA GLU A 214 10.45 15.81 -0.22
C GLU A 214 9.04 15.42 0.25
N PHE A 215 8.63 14.17 0.02
CA PHE A 215 7.38 13.63 0.57
C PHE A 215 7.51 13.30 2.06
N ARG A 216 8.66 12.78 2.49
CA ARG A 216 8.95 12.53 3.91
C ARG A 216 8.93 13.79 4.75
N ALA A 217 9.29 14.95 4.16
CA ALA A 217 9.21 16.26 4.80
C ALA A 217 7.77 16.62 5.21
N LEU A 218 6.74 15.99 4.63
CA LEU A 218 5.34 16.15 5.06
C LEU A 218 5.06 15.45 6.40
N SER A 219 6.03 14.71 6.95
CA SER A 219 5.99 14.06 8.26
C SER A 219 4.80 13.11 8.44
N ARG A 220 4.42 12.42 7.38
CA ARG A 220 3.40 11.36 7.38
C ARG A 220 3.97 10.06 6.81
N PRO A 221 3.41 8.88 7.22
CA PRO A 221 3.76 7.63 6.56
C PRO A 221 3.50 7.70 5.06
N LEU A 222 4.38 7.05 4.27
CA LEU A 222 4.22 6.94 2.83
C LEU A 222 3.76 5.54 2.45
N LEU A 223 2.64 5.46 1.71
CA LEU A 223 2.26 4.23 1.01
C LEU A 223 2.96 4.20 -0.35
N LEU A 224 3.71 3.13 -0.60
CA LEU A 224 4.52 2.95 -1.79
C LEU A 224 4.07 1.69 -2.53
N ALA A 225 3.14 1.85 -3.47
CA ALA A 225 2.63 0.78 -4.31
C ALA A 225 3.56 0.56 -5.51
N LEU A 226 4.67 -0.16 -5.31
CA LEU A 226 5.74 -0.32 -6.31
C LEU A 226 5.66 -1.65 -7.08
N SER A 227 4.95 -2.64 -6.53
CA SER A 227 5.00 -4.02 -6.98
C SER A 227 4.56 -4.17 -8.44
N ARG A 228 5.48 -4.67 -9.27
CA ARG A 228 5.29 -4.99 -10.69
C ARG A 228 4.89 -3.81 -11.58
N LYS A 229 5.07 -2.56 -11.13
CA LYS A 229 4.70 -1.31 -11.80
C LYS A 229 5.46 -1.09 -13.12
N ASP A 230 4.90 -0.25 -14.00
CA ASP A 230 5.40 -0.04 -15.36
C ASP A 230 6.76 0.65 -15.40
N PHE A 231 7.08 1.51 -14.44
CA PHE A 231 8.42 2.10 -14.35
C PHE A 231 9.52 1.02 -14.17
N LEU A 232 9.24 -0.06 -13.42
CA LEU A 232 10.16 -1.20 -13.30
C LEU A 232 10.31 -1.95 -14.63
N GLY A 233 9.21 -2.05 -15.38
CA GLY A 233 9.24 -2.61 -16.72
C GLY A 233 10.06 -1.77 -17.69
N ALA A 234 9.99 -0.44 -17.61
CA ALA A 234 10.78 0.47 -18.40
C ALA A 234 12.29 0.36 -18.10
N ILE A 235 12.66 0.11 -16.82
CA ILE A 235 14.05 -0.09 -16.41
C ILE A 235 14.59 -1.45 -16.88
N THR A 236 13.78 -2.51 -16.73
CA THR A 236 14.27 -3.89 -16.86
C THR A 236 13.89 -4.57 -18.17
N HIS A 237 13.00 -3.97 -18.96
CA HIS A 237 12.40 -4.56 -20.16
C HIS A 237 11.69 -5.90 -19.90
N ARG A 238 11.12 -6.07 -18.68
CA ARG A 238 10.43 -7.28 -18.24
C ARG A 238 8.91 -7.10 -18.22
N THR A 239 8.18 -8.19 -18.47
CA THR A 239 6.73 -8.23 -18.30
C THR A 239 6.37 -8.18 -16.79
N PRO A 240 5.14 -7.80 -16.40
CA PRO A 240 4.79 -7.63 -14.99
C PRO A 240 5.15 -8.81 -14.08
N ARG A 241 4.87 -10.05 -14.49
CA ARG A 241 5.19 -11.26 -13.70
C ARG A 241 6.70 -11.55 -13.56
N GLN A 242 7.55 -10.86 -14.29
CA GLN A 242 9.01 -11.00 -14.26
C GLN A 242 9.70 -9.86 -13.49
N ARG A 243 8.94 -8.96 -12.84
CA ARG A 243 9.48 -7.75 -12.19
C ARG A 243 9.72 -7.92 -10.69
N ASP A 244 9.66 -9.13 -10.13
CA ASP A 244 9.74 -9.33 -8.68
C ASP A 244 11.12 -8.94 -8.13
N ALA A 245 12.21 -9.30 -8.79
CA ALA A 245 13.55 -8.86 -8.40
C ALA A 245 13.72 -7.33 -8.47
N ALA A 246 13.13 -6.65 -9.47
CA ALA A 246 13.15 -5.20 -9.57
C ALA A 246 12.27 -4.55 -8.49
N THR A 247 11.15 -5.18 -8.14
CA THR A 247 10.30 -4.77 -7.02
C THR A 247 11.09 -4.83 -5.71
N ALA A 248 11.76 -5.96 -5.44
CA ALA A 248 12.61 -6.14 -4.25
C ALA A 248 13.69 -5.07 -4.15
N ALA A 249 14.38 -4.77 -5.26
CA ALA A 249 15.40 -3.72 -5.30
C ALA A 249 14.84 -2.31 -4.99
N ALA A 250 13.66 -1.99 -5.53
CA ALA A 250 12.99 -0.72 -5.25
C ALA A 250 12.55 -0.61 -3.77
N ILE A 251 12.00 -1.70 -3.21
CA ILE A 251 11.65 -1.77 -1.78
C ILE A 251 12.91 -1.58 -0.93
N ALA A 252 14.00 -2.31 -1.21
CA ALA A 252 15.23 -2.21 -0.45
C ALA A 252 15.79 -0.78 -0.42
N HIS A 253 15.77 -0.09 -1.57
CA HIS A 253 16.23 1.29 -1.66
C HIS A 253 15.40 2.24 -0.79
N LEU A 254 14.08 2.10 -0.77
CA LEU A 254 13.18 3.00 -0.07
C LEU A 254 13.04 2.64 1.43
N ALA A 255 13.19 1.37 1.79
CA ALA A 255 13.12 0.87 3.17
C ALA A 255 14.33 1.28 4.03
N VAL A 256 15.40 1.83 3.44
CA VAL A 256 16.53 2.40 4.21
C VAL A 256 16.06 3.47 5.21
N THR A 257 15.04 4.23 4.88
CA THR A 257 14.40 5.19 5.79
C THR A 257 13.08 4.63 6.32
N PRO A 258 12.79 4.69 7.63
CA PRO A 258 11.53 4.19 8.21
C PRO A 258 10.33 5.04 7.79
N GLY A 259 9.13 4.61 8.22
CA GLY A 259 7.89 5.35 7.97
C GLY A 259 7.22 5.03 6.63
N ASN A 260 7.57 3.92 5.99
CA ASN A 260 6.93 3.49 4.76
C ASN A 260 5.94 2.34 5.00
N ILE A 261 4.99 2.21 4.09
CA ILE A 261 4.12 1.05 3.90
C ILE A 261 4.31 0.61 2.46
N VAL A 262 4.73 -0.62 2.21
CA VAL A 262 4.87 -1.13 0.84
C VAL A 262 3.70 -2.04 0.49
N ARG A 263 3.00 -1.72 -0.60
CA ARG A 263 1.87 -2.51 -1.10
C ARG A 263 2.36 -3.47 -2.18
N VAL A 264 2.25 -4.78 -1.90
CA VAL A 264 2.91 -5.82 -2.69
C VAL A 264 2.02 -7.02 -2.97
N HIS A 265 2.37 -7.77 -4.03
CA HIS A 265 1.79 -9.07 -4.34
C HIS A 265 2.55 -10.22 -3.65
N ASP A 266 3.87 -10.11 -3.54
CA ASP A 266 4.75 -11.10 -2.91
C ASP A 266 5.18 -10.57 -1.53
N VAL A 267 4.39 -10.95 -0.52
CA VAL A 267 4.60 -10.53 0.87
C VAL A 267 5.87 -11.17 1.43
N ALA A 268 6.08 -12.46 1.21
CA ALA A 268 7.25 -13.17 1.75
C ALA A 268 8.56 -12.52 1.29
N ALA A 269 8.69 -12.26 -0.01
CA ALA A 269 9.88 -11.57 -0.54
C ALA A 269 10.04 -10.16 0.02
N ALA A 270 8.94 -9.41 0.22
CA ALA A 270 9.00 -8.07 0.79
C ALA A 270 9.44 -8.09 2.27
N VAL A 271 8.93 -9.03 3.06
CA VAL A 271 9.33 -9.24 4.47
C VAL A 271 10.82 -9.57 4.56
N ASP A 272 11.32 -10.49 3.73
CA ASP A 272 12.74 -10.84 3.69
C ASP A 272 13.64 -9.65 3.33
N VAL A 273 13.22 -8.84 2.35
CA VAL A 273 13.92 -7.61 1.96
C VAL A 273 13.98 -6.63 3.12
N ILE A 274 12.84 -6.37 3.78
CA ILE A 274 12.76 -5.39 4.87
C ILE A 274 13.57 -5.88 6.07
N ALA A 275 13.45 -7.15 6.47
CA ALA A 275 14.24 -7.73 7.55
C ALA A 275 15.75 -7.61 7.28
N THR A 276 16.17 -7.84 6.03
CA THR A 276 17.56 -7.68 5.61
C THR A 276 18.01 -6.22 5.71
N VAL A 277 17.20 -5.29 5.19
CA VAL A 277 17.52 -3.86 5.25
C VAL A 277 17.60 -3.39 6.72
N ASP A 278 16.66 -3.78 7.56
CA ASP A 278 16.62 -3.37 8.98
C ASP A 278 17.89 -3.76 9.74
N VAL A 279 18.42 -4.96 9.46
CA VAL A 279 19.70 -5.40 10.04
C VAL A 279 20.86 -4.58 9.46
N LEU A 280 20.92 -4.41 8.14
CA LEU A 280 22.04 -3.72 7.49
C LEU A 280 22.13 -2.23 7.84
N VAL A 281 21.00 -1.57 8.18
CA VAL A 281 20.99 -0.17 8.61
C VAL A 281 20.97 0.00 10.14
N GLY A 282 21.05 -1.09 10.92
CA GLY A 282 21.14 -1.08 12.37
C GLY A 282 19.83 -0.80 13.11
N ARG A 283 18.67 -0.99 12.49
CA ARG A 283 17.36 -0.97 13.18
C ARG A 283 17.07 -2.26 13.93
N ARG A 284 17.70 -3.35 13.52
CA ARG A 284 17.62 -4.67 14.11
C ARG A 284 19.02 -5.30 14.12
N ASP A 285 19.33 -6.06 15.13
CA ASP A 285 20.60 -6.78 15.24
C ASP A 285 20.41 -8.30 15.09
N ILE A 286 21.48 -8.97 14.70
CA ILE A 286 21.63 -10.42 14.87
C ILE A 286 22.47 -10.63 16.13
N GLU A 287 22.05 -11.56 17.00
CA GLU A 287 22.79 -11.87 18.22
C GLU A 287 24.25 -12.20 17.90
N PRO A 288 25.26 -11.61 18.62
CA PRO A 288 26.65 -11.77 18.25
C PRO A 288 27.15 -13.21 18.28
N ASP A 289 26.51 -14.07 19.08
CA ASP A 289 26.82 -15.50 19.24
C ASP A 289 25.90 -16.42 18.43
N TYR A 290 25.01 -15.84 17.59
CA TYR A 290 24.13 -16.64 16.76
C TYR A 290 24.90 -17.47 15.74
N VAL A 291 24.76 -18.76 15.84
CA VAL A 291 25.30 -19.73 14.89
C VAL A 291 24.18 -20.31 14.04
N LEU A 292 24.30 -20.13 12.72
CA LEU A 292 23.28 -20.61 11.80
C LEU A 292 23.09 -22.14 11.92
N PRO A 293 21.86 -22.64 12.16
CA PRO A 293 21.59 -24.09 12.23
C PRO A 293 21.98 -24.81 10.93
N ASP A 294 22.40 -26.06 11.03
CA ASP A 294 22.82 -26.84 9.87
C ASP A 294 21.70 -27.05 8.83
N SER A 295 20.42 -27.06 9.27
CA SER A 295 19.26 -27.11 8.39
C SER A 295 19.13 -25.89 7.46
N LEU A 296 19.74 -24.76 7.83
CA LEU A 296 19.73 -23.51 7.07
C LEU A 296 21.05 -23.24 6.33
N ARG A 297 22.06 -24.12 6.48
CA ARG A 297 23.36 -23.97 5.83
C ARG A 297 23.37 -24.58 4.44
N TYR A 298 24.18 -23.99 3.56
CA TYR A 298 24.47 -24.58 2.25
C TYR A 298 25.32 -25.86 2.38
N GLU A 299 26.32 -25.84 3.28
CA GLU A 299 27.14 -27.00 3.57
C GLU A 299 26.46 -27.90 4.61
N LYS A 300 26.25 -29.16 4.24
CA LYS A 300 25.78 -30.18 5.19
C LYS A 300 26.94 -30.64 6.07
N PRO A 301 26.70 -31.01 7.36
CA PRO A 301 27.73 -31.63 8.19
C PRO A 301 28.29 -32.84 7.42
N ARG A 302 29.62 -33.04 7.52
CA ARG A 302 30.24 -34.29 7.06
C ARG A 302 29.78 -35.38 8.02
N GLU A 303 29.22 -36.47 7.47
CA GLU A 303 28.91 -37.69 8.22
C GLU A 303 30.17 -38.24 8.88
#